data_4185bdc41b8f5d46451c91b2a75682d7
#
_entry.id   4185bdc41b8f5d46451c91b2a75682d7
#
_cell.length_a   1.000
_cell.length_b   1.000
_cell.length_c   1.000
_cell.angle_alpha   90.00
_cell.angle_beta   90.00
_cell.angle_gamma   90.00
#
_symmetry.space_group_name_H-M   'P 1'
#
loop_
_entity.id
_entity.type
_entity.pdbx_description
1 polymer ?
#
loop_
_entity_poly.entity_id
_entity_poly.type
_entity_poly.pdbx_seq_one_letter_code
_entity_poly.pdbx_strand_id
1 'polypeptide(L)'
;MTHKERLMAVKEGRKTDRPAFVAWGPHMNLVDRNAKDFTEATIAYQNTYQFDFIKLMPNGMYFTEDFGQMLRPAAHIYDDTWMNVQASAINDPHQWAKLKVPDLKTGALAREIEVCKRVNDYYQGDVPVLATVFSPFIWMGEMTGGFFHPEVILSHFEYSGSYARAALEVISETNERLMEAFVDAGAAGFFLGYQCGMAKLMGRDMFDECARKYDVSNINAIKDRTWFNMAHICHGDASTSQWFLD
;
A
#
# COMPACT_ATOMS: atom_id res chain seq x y z
N MET A 1 9.63 28.52 -4.16
CA MET A 1 9.17 27.59 -3.12
C MET A 1 9.87 26.25 -3.30
N THR A 2 10.29 25.61 -2.20
CA THR A 2 10.71 24.19 -2.21
C THR A 2 9.51 23.29 -2.49
N HIS A 3 9.72 22.01 -2.77
CA HIS A 3 8.64 21.05 -2.96
C HIS A 3 7.72 21.01 -1.74
N LYS A 4 8.31 20.87 -0.55
CA LYS A 4 7.58 20.80 0.73
C LYS A 4 6.78 22.09 0.99
N GLU A 5 7.39 23.27 0.80
CA GLU A 5 6.70 24.56 0.98
C GLU A 5 5.48 24.70 0.08
N ARG A 6 5.59 24.23 -1.18
CA ARG A 6 4.49 24.28 -2.14
C ARG A 6 3.33 23.38 -1.71
N LEU A 7 3.62 22.16 -1.28
CA LEU A 7 2.59 21.23 -0.78
C LEU A 7 1.92 21.76 0.49
N MET A 8 2.70 22.34 1.41
CA MET A 8 2.15 22.98 2.61
C MET A 8 1.26 24.18 2.24
N ALA A 9 1.68 24.99 1.28
CA ALA A 9 0.86 26.10 0.82
C ALA A 9 -0.46 25.63 0.18
N VAL A 10 -0.44 24.57 -0.62
CA VAL A 10 -1.66 23.94 -1.16
C VAL A 10 -2.59 23.46 -0.04
N LYS A 11 -2.04 22.74 0.94
CA LYS A 11 -2.81 22.24 2.10
C LYS A 11 -3.47 23.37 2.89
N GLU A 12 -2.81 24.50 3.00
CA GLU A 12 -3.30 25.68 3.73
C GLU A 12 -4.14 26.64 2.86
N GLY A 13 -4.42 26.29 1.61
CA GLY A 13 -5.16 27.15 0.66
C GLY A 13 -4.42 28.43 0.28
N ARG A 14 -3.10 28.48 0.44
CA ARG A 14 -2.26 29.62 0.09
C ARG A 14 -1.83 29.58 -1.38
N LYS A 15 -1.57 30.76 -1.94
CA LYS A 15 -1.04 30.88 -3.31
C LYS A 15 0.35 30.26 -3.42
N THR A 16 0.57 29.51 -4.50
CA THR A 16 1.84 28.91 -4.85
C THR A 16 2.49 29.59 -6.06
N ASP A 17 3.79 29.37 -6.25
CA ASP A 17 4.55 29.84 -7.40
C ASP A 17 4.16 29.14 -8.70
N ARG A 18 3.74 27.87 -8.61
CA ARG A 18 3.14 27.05 -9.67
C ARG A 18 2.22 26.00 -9.05
N PRO A 19 1.33 25.34 -9.81
CA PRO A 19 0.59 24.20 -9.32
C PRO A 19 1.52 23.10 -8.80
N ALA A 20 1.18 22.52 -7.66
CA ALA A 20 1.83 21.27 -7.21
C ALA A 20 1.40 20.12 -8.11
N PHE A 21 2.34 19.27 -8.51
CA PHE A 21 2.02 18.14 -9.37
C PHE A 21 2.88 16.92 -9.07
N VAL A 22 2.34 15.77 -9.39
CA VAL A 22 3.00 14.47 -9.39
C VAL A 22 2.43 13.64 -10.52
N ALA A 23 3.22 12.76 -11.08
CA ALA A 23 2.72 11.67 -11.91
C ALA A 23 3.13 10.34 -11.25
N TRP A 24 2.23 9.38 -11.26
CA TRP A 24 2.61 8.02 -10.90
C TRP A 24 3.67 7.57 -11.89
N GLY A 25 4.83 7.19 -11.39
CA GLY A 25 5.94 6.73 -12.21
C GLY A 25 5.60 5.46 -12.97
N PRO A 26 6.45 5.07 -13.92
CA PRO A 26 6.39 3.70 -14.40
C PRO A 26 6.55 2.77 -13.22
N HIS A 27 5.85 1.65 -13.22
CA HIS A 27 6.15 0.58 -12.29
C HIS A 27 7.62 0.20 -12.44
N MET A 28 8.33 0.14 -11.33
CA MET A 28 9.77 -0.14 -11.31
C MET A 28 10.04 -1.66 -11.38
N ASN A 29 9.21 -2.39 -12.12
CA ASN A 29 9.07 -3.85 -12.16
C ASN A 29 10.38 -4.62 -12.35
N LEU A 30 11.36 -4.04 -13.04
CA LEU A 30 12.65 -4.68 -13.27
C LEU A 30 13.63 -4.51 -12.11
N VAL A 31 13.40 -3.54 -11.23
CA VAL A 31 14.34 -3.14 -10.18
C VAL A 31 13.75 -3.19 -8.76
N ASP A 32 12.44 -3.34 -8.63
CA ASP A 32 11.70 -3.28 -7.37
C ASP A 32 11.94 -4.47 -6.42
N ARG A 33 12.74 -5.45 -6.85
CA ARG A 33 13.15 -6.61 -6.04
C ARG A 33 14.43 -6.37 -5.26
N ASN A 34 15.11 -5.27 -5.50
CA ASN A 34 16.36 -4.91 -4.86
C ASN A 34 16.27 -3.47 -4.31
N ALA A 35 16.51 -3.30 -3.02
CA ALA A 35 16.36 -1.98 -2.37
C ALA A 35 17.28 -0.92 -2.99
N LYS A 36 18.52 -1.26 -3.34
CA LYS A 36 19.47 -0.34 -3.95
C LYS A 36 18.97 0.11 -5.33
N ASP A 37 18.67 -0.85 -6.21
CA ASP A 37 18.30 -0.58 -7.59
C ASP A 37 16.97 0.20 -7.65
N PHE A 38 16.01 -0.14 -6.79
CA PHE A 38 14.74 0.57 -6.69
C PHE A 38 14.94 2.01 -6.16
N THR A 39 15.81 2.20 -5.18
CA THR A 39 16.16 3.55 -4.69
C THR A 39 16.77 4.39 -5.80
N GLU A 40 17.77 3.87 -6.52
CA GLU A 40 18.47 4.57 -7.60
C GLU A 40 17.50 4.95 -8.73
N ALA A 41 16.62 4.05 -9.14
CA ALA A 41 15.61 4.32 -10.15
C ALA A 41 14.59 5.39 -9.69
N THR A 42 14.14 5.32 -8.44
CA THR A 42 13.23 6.33 -7.87
C THR A 42 13.87 7.71 -7.83
N ILE A 43 15.13 7.82 -7.40
CA ILE A 43 15.88 9.08 -7.37
C ILE A 43 16.09 9.62 -8.79
N ALA A 44 16.49 8.77 -9.73
CA ALA A 44 16.70 9.18 -11.12
C ALA A 44 15.40 9.71 -11.75
N TYR A 45 14.27 9.04 -11.48
CA TYR A 45 12.96 9.47 -11.94
C TYR A 45 12.56 10.82 -11.35
N GLN A 46 12.68 10.99 -10.04
CA GLN A 46 12.41 12.27 -9.38
C GLN A 46 13.31 13.40 -9.87
N ASN A 47 14.60 13.16 -10.03
CA ASN A 47 15.54 14.16 -10.52
C ASN A 47 15.26 14.58 -11.97
N THR A 48 14.71 13.68 -12.78
CA THR A 48 14.34 13.97 -14.17
C THR A 48 13.09 14.85 -14.26
N TYR A 49 12.07 14.55 -13.46
CA TYR A 49 10.75 15.18 -13.62
C TYR A 49 10.42 16.25 -12.57
N GLN A 50 11.17 16.30 -11.47
CA GLN A 50 11.03 17.33 -10.42
C GLN A 50 9.60 17.43 -9.87
N PHE A 51 8.99 16.29 -9.55
CA PHE A 51 7.67 16.24 -8.92
C PHE A 51 7.68 16.86 -7.51
N ASP A 52 6.53 17.30 -7.04
CA ASP A 52 6.43 17.94 -5.73
C ASP A 52 6.48 16.95 -4.56
N PHE A 53 6.26 15.67 -4.80
CA PHE A 53 6.49 14.59 -3.86
C PHE A 53 6.78 13.29 -4.60
N ILE A 54 7.34 12.33 -3.88
CA ILE A 54 7.57 10.98 -4.37
C ILE A 54 6.47 10.08 -3.82
N LYS A 55 5.72 9.41 -4.68
CA LYS A 55 4.97 8.22 -4.33
C LYS A 55 5.87 7.02 -4.62
N LEU A 56 6.29 6.29 -3.59
CA LEU A 56 7.01 5.04 -3.79
C LEU A 56 6.11 4.05 -4.55
N MET A 57 6.66 3.46 -5.60
CA MET A 57 5.96 2.56 -6.52
C MET A 57 6.57 1.16 -6.47
N PRO A 58 6.44 0.43 -5.35
CA PRO A 58 6.86 -0.97 -5.29
C PRO A 58 6.00 -1.83 -6.21
N ASN A 59 6.35 -3.09 -6.38
CA ASN A 59 5.40 -4.01 -6.97
C ASN A 59 4.11 -4.03 -6.15
N GLY A 60 2.98 -4.10 -6.86
CA GLY A 60 1.67 -3.92 -6.23
C GLY A 60 1.27 -4.99 -5.21
N MET A 61 2.07 -6.06 -5.07
CA MET A 61 1.81 -7.19 -4.19
C MET A 61 2.97 -7.45 -3.20
N TYR A 62 3.89 -6.52 -3.02
CA TYR A 62 5.06 -6.68 -2.15
C TYR A 62 4.72 -7.15 -0.73
N PHE A 63 3.60 -6.71 -0.22
CA PHE A 63 3.12 -6.99 1.13
C PHE A 63 2.67 -8.45 1.33
N THR A 64 2.45 -9.21 0.26
CA THR A 64 2.04 -10.61 0.33
C THR A 64 3.22 -11.59 0.33
N GLU A 65 4.41 -11.13 -0.09
CA GLU A 65 5.59 -12.00 -0.24
C GLU A 65 6.03 -12.60 1.09
N ASP A 66 6.03 -11.81 2.17
CA ASP A 66 6.44 -12.27 3.49
C ASP A 66 5.40 -13.19 4.18
N PHE A 67 4.23 -13.33 3.57
CA PHE A 67 3.22 -14.34 3.92
C PHE A 67 3.30 -15.60 3.04
N GLY A 68 4.32 -15.70 2.20
CA GLY A 68 4.61 -16.89 1.39
C GLY A 68 4.04 -16.85 -0.03
N GLN A 69 3.51 -15.71 -0.49
CA GLN A 69 3.13 -15.58 -1.89
C GLN A 69 4.36 -15.59 -2.79
N MET A 70 4.32 -16.41 -3.81
CA MET A 70 5.38 -16.47 -4.81
C MET A 70 5.03 -15.58 -5.99
N LEU A 71 5.81 -14.55 -6.19
CA LEU A 71 5.67 -13.65 -7.33
C LEU A 71 6.74 -13.96 -8.39
N ARG A 72 6.32 -14.07 -9.64
CA ARG A 72 7.27 -14.16 -10.75
C ARG A 72 7.93 -12.80 -10.94
N PRO A 73 9.26 -12.70 -11.03
CA PRO A 73 9.92 -11.46 -11.41
C PRO A 73 9.42 -10.97 -12.77
N ALA A 74 9.28 -9.67 -12.91
CA ALA A 74 8.99 -9.07 -14.21
C ALA A 74 10.14 -9.37 -15.18
N ALA A 75 9.80 -9.78 -16.41
CA ALA A 75 10.75 -9.99 -17.49
C ALA A 75 10.83 -8.80 -18.45
N HIS A 76 9.83 -7.92 -18.38
CA HIS A 76 9.71 -6.77 -19.27
C HIS A 76 9.12 -5.57 -18.52
N ILE A 77 9.45 -4.34 -18.95
CA ILE A 77 8.93 -3.10 -18.33
C ILE A 77 7.39 -2.94 -18.42
N TYR A 78 6.78 -3.69 -19.35
CA TYR A 78 5.32 -3.70 -19.53
C TYR A 78 4.63 -4.86 -18.79
N ASP A 79 5.39 -5.69 -18.06
CA ASP A 79 4.79 -6.73 -17.22
C ASP A 79 3.99 -6.06 -16.10
N ASP A 80 2.74 -6.46 -15.97
CA ASP A 80 1.91 -6.03 -14.87
C ASP A 80 2.25 -6.87 -13.63
N THR A 81 2.60 -6.19 -12.53
CA THR A 81 2.93 -6.86 -11.27
C THR A 81 1.77 -7.62 -10.66
N TRP A 82 0.54 -7.18 -10.91
CA TRP A 82 -0.68 -7.83 -10.46
C TRP A 82 -0.93 -9.20 -11.10
N MET A 83 -0.33 -9.45 -12.25
CA MET A 83 -0.46 -10.69 -13.02
C MET A 83 0.69 -11.67 -12.77
N ASN A 84 1.63 -11.34 -11.91
CA ASN A 84 2.86 -12.11 -11.72
C ASN A 84 2.81 -13.11 -10.56
N VAL A 85 1.62 -13.50 -10.10
CA VAL A 85 1.47 -14.54 -9.06
C VAL A 85 1.81 -15.90 -9.65
N GLN A 86 2.86 -16.52 -9.13
CA GLN A 86 3.25 -17.89 -9.46
C GLN A 86 2.57 -18.90 -8.54
N ALA A 87 2.43 -18.56 -7.26
CA ALA A 87 1.69 -19.34 -6.29
C ALA A 87 1.09 -18.41 -5.23
N SER A 88 -0.20 -18.55 -4.96
CA SER A 88 -0.92 -17.81 -3.94
C SER A 88 -0.47 -18.24 -2.54
N ALA A 89 -0.43 -17.29 -1.60
CA ALA A 89 -0.12 -17.58 -0.21
C ALA A 89 -1.20 -18.46 0.45
N ILE A 90 -2.45 -18.23 0.05
CA ILE A 90 -3.63 -18.91 0.58
C ILE A 90 -4.40 -19.56 -0.57
N ASN A 91 -4.46 -20.89 -0.53
CA ASN A 91 -5.22 -21.71 -1.49
C ASN A 91 -6.34 -22.52 -0.82
N ASP A 92 -6.37 -22.53 0.52
CA ASP A 92 -7.35 -23.23 1.34
C ASP A 92 -7.74 -22.29 2.50
N PRO A 93 -9.05 -22.09 2.76
CA PRO A 93 -9.53 -21.22 3.84
C PRO A 93 -8.97 -21.54 5.23
N HIS A 94 -8.59 -22.79 5.53
CA HIS A 94 -7.99 -23.17 6.81
C HIS A 94 -6.55 -22.67 6.99
N GLN A 95 -5.89 -22.27 5.90
CA GLN A 95 -4.53 -21.72 5.96
C GLN A 95 -4.48 -20.35 6.67
N TRP A 96 -5.60 -19.61 6.70
CA TRP A 96 -5.71 -18.37 7.46
C TRP A 96 -5.32 -18.52 8.93
N ALA A 97 -5.63 -19.66 9.54
CA ALA A 97 -5.28 -19.94 10.93
C ALA A 97 -3.76 -20.02 11.20
N LYS A 98 -2.94 -20.10 10.16
CA LYS A 98 -1.48 -20.25 10.26
C LYS A 98 -0.74 -18.91 10.13
N LEU A 99 -1.42 -17.83 9.75
CA LEU A 99 -0.79 -16.54 9.58
C LEU A 99 -0.21 -16.03 10.89
N LYS A 100 0.95 -15.40 10.78
CA LYS A 100 1.64 -14.73 11.88
C LYS A 100 2.20 -13.43 11.36
N VAL A 101 2.33 -12.44 12.24
CA VAL A 101 3.02 -11.19 11.93
C VAL A 101 4.46 -11.51 11.51
N PRO A 102 4.89 -11.13 10.29
CA PRO A 102 6.25 -11.36 9.83
C PRO A 102 7.27 -10.45 10.55
N ASP A 103 8.54 -10.83 10.48
CA ASP A 103 9.64 -9.98 10.94
C ASP A 103 9.90 -8.86 9.93
N LEU A 104 9.61 -7.60 10.31
CA LEU A 104 9.83 -6.43 9.46
C LEU A 104 11.32 -6.07 9.25
N LYS A 105 12.25 -6.87 9.76
CA LYS A 105 13.70 -6.69 9.55
C LYS A 105 14.24 -7.52 8.38
N THR A 106 13.41 -8.36 7.80
CA THR A 106 13.78 -9.25 6.70
C THR A 106 12.69 -9.27 5.63
N GLY A 107 12.97 -9.79 4.46
CA GLY A 107 11.97 -10.00 3.40
C GLY A 107 11.59 -8.76 2.62
N ALA A 108 10.42 -8.80 2.04
CA ALA A 108 9.92 -7.77 1.14
C ALA A 108 9.52 -6.50 1.91
N LEU A 109 8.89 -6.64 3.07
CA LEU A 109 8.49 -5.49 3.90
C LEU A 109 9.72 -4.70 4.36
N ALA A 110 10.79 -5.39 4.80
CA ALA A 110 12.06 -4.76 5.16
C ALA A 110 12.70 -4.03 3.97
N ARG A 111 12.64 -4.63 2.78
CA ARG A 111 13.13 -4.02 1.54
C ARG A 111 12.46 -2.67 1.27
N GLU A 112 11.14 -2.60 1.38
CA GLU A 112 10.40 -1.37 1.11
C GLU A 112 10.66 -0.29 2.19
N ILE A 113 10.80 -0.67 3.46
CA ILE A 113 11.22 0.25 4.53
C ILE A 113 12.61 0.82 4.23
N GLU A 114 13.55 0.00 3.79
CA GLU A 114 14.89 0.43 3.42
C GLU A 114 14.89 1.39 2.22
N VAL A 115 14.09 1.13 1.19
CA VAL A 115 13.92 2.06 0.05
C VAL A 115 13.40 3.40 0.53
N CYS A 116 12.35 3.41 1.36
CA CYS A 116 11.79 4.63 1.92
C CYS A 116 12.88 5.43 2.66
N LYS A 117 13.62 4.77 3.53
CA LYS A 117 14.72 5.40 4.28
C LYS A 117 15.78 6.00 3.36
N ARG A 118 16.28 5.23 2.39
CA ARG A 118 17.34 5.67 1.46
C ARG A 118 16.91 6.87 0.61
N VAL A 119 15.67 6.88 0.14
CA VAL A 119 15.12 8.01 -0.64
C VAL A 119 14.99 9.26 0.25
N ASN A 120 14.50 9.12 1.48
CA ASN A 120 14.42 10.23 2.43
C ASN A 120 15.80 10.77 2.81
N ASP A 121 16.77 9.89 3.07
CA ASP A 121 18.16 10.28 3.39
C ASP A 121 18.78 11.08 2.23
N TYR A 122 18.50 10.70 0.98
CA TYR A 122 19.01 11.41 -0.20
C TYR A 122 18.46 12.83 -0.33
N TYR A 123 17.15 13.00 -0.15
CA TYR A 123 16.49 14.31 -0.30
C TYR A 123 16.47 15.14 0.99
N GLN A 124 16.85 14.58 2.12
CA GLN A 124 16.88 15.25 3.43
C GLN A 124 15.57 15.96 3.79
N GLY A 125 14.45 15.42 3.33
CA GLY A 125 13.11 15.95 3.57
C GLY A 125 12.66 17.09 2.64
N ASP A 126 13.47 17.52 1.67
CA ASP A 126 13.08 18.55 0.69
C ASP A 126 11.99 18.06 -0.26
N VAL A 127 12.04 16.77 -0.64
CA VAL A 127 11.01 16.12 -1.43
C VAL A 127 10.26 15.14 -0.54
N PRO A 128 9.01 15.42 -0.16
CA PRO A 128 8.23 14.52 0.68
C PRO A 128 8.01 13.15 0.03
N VAL A 129 8.14 12.09 0.83
CA VAL A 129 7.96 10.71 0.36
C VAL A 129 6.68 10.15 0.95
N LEU A 130 5.81 9.63 0.09
CA LEU A 130 4.65 8.83 0.46
C LEU A 130 4.96 7.35 0.24
N ALA A 131 4.89 6.55 1.31
CA ALA A 131 4.91 5.09 1.19
C ALA A 131 3.54 4.61 0.67
N THR A 132 3.55 3.63 -0.23
CA THR A 132 2.31 3.03 -0.73
C THR A 132 1.93 1.86 0.16
N VAL A 133 0.74 1.91 0.75
CA VAL A 133 0.14 0.84 1.55
C VAL A 133 -1.30 0.59 1.12
N PHE A 134 -1.80 -0.58 1.44
CA PHE A 134 -3.14 -1.01 1.06
C PHE A 134 -3.96 -1.41 2.28
N SER A 135 -5.29 -1.39 2.13
CA SER A 135 -6.21 -1.90 3.14
C SER A 135 -5.90 -3.36 3.52
N PRO A 136 -5.95 -3.74 4.80
CA PRO A 136 -5.77 -5.14 5.22
C PRO A 136 -6.68 -6.13 4.49
N PHE A 137 -7.89 -5.73 4.14
CA PHE A 137 -8.80 -6.59 3.37
C PHE A 137 -8.29 -6.84 1.94
N ILE A 138 -7.62 -5.84 1.33
CA ILE A 138 -6.98 -6.00 0.02
C ILE A 138 -5.85 -7.03 0.11
N TRP A 139 -5.03 -6.99 1.18
CA TRP A 139 -3.99 -7.99 1.38
C TRP A 139 -4.55 -9.41 1.35
N MET A 140 -5.70 -9.64 2.00
CA MET A 140 -6.35 -10.96 1.96
C MET A 140 -6.74 -11.36 0.54
N GLY A 141 -7.36 -10.45 -0.20
CA GLY A 141 -7.72 -10.70 -1.60
C GLY A 141 -6.51 -11.09 -2.45
N GLU A 142 -5.43 -10.33 -2.32
CA GLU A 142 -4.19 -10.57 -3.06
C GLU A 142 -3.53 -11.90 -2.68
N MET A 143 -3.54 -12.27 -1.39
CA MET A 143 -3.00 -13.54 -0.92
C MET A 143 -3.72 -14.76 -1.49
N THR A 144 -4.98 -14.61 -1.91
CA THR A 144 -5.75 -15.66 -2.57
C THR A 144 -5.57 -15.66 -4.10
N GLY A 145 -4.75 -14.75 -4.64
CA GLY A 145 -4.64 -14.52 -6.08
C GLY A 145 -5.87 -13.84 -6.68
N GLY A 146 -6.71 -13.26 -5.83
CA GLY A 146 -8.05 -12.80 -6.16
C GLY A 146 -8.24 -11.29 -6.28
N PHE A 147 -7.23 -10.52 -6.66
CA PHE A 147 -7.38 -9.06 -6.82
C PHE A 147 -8.58 -8.68 -7.70
N PHE A 148 -8.75 -9.37 -8.81
CA PHE A 148 -9.89 -9.21 -9.71
C PHE A 148 -11.01 -10.23 -9.49
N HIS A 149 -10.91 -11.06 -8.43
CA HIS A 149 -11.82 -12.14 -8.10
C HIS A 149 -12.27 -12.06 -6.64
N PRO A 150 -12.98 -10.99 -6.25
CA PRO A 150 -13.39 -10.78 -4.85
C PRO A 150 -14.29 -11.90 -4.31
N GLU A 151 -14.97 -12.64 -5.18
CA GLU A 151 -15.76 -13.80 -4.83
C GLU A 151 -14.93 -14.90 -4.14
N VAL A 152 -13.64 -15.02 -4.44
CA VAL A 152 -12.76 -16.00 -3.82
C VAL A 152 -12.59 -15.71 -2.33
N ILE A 153 -12.22 -14.48 -1.97
CA ILE A 153 -12.06 -14.12 -0.55
C ILE A 153 -13.41 -14.14 0.18
N LEU A 154 -14.49 -13.74 -0.45
CA LEU A 154 -15.84 -13.80 0.15
C LEU A 154 -16.23 -15.23 0.46
N SER A 155 -15.93 -16.20 -0.43
CA SER A 155 -16.18 -17.61 -0.17
C SER A 155 -15.37 -18.12 1.04
N HIS A 156 -14.15 -17.62 1.25
CA HIS A 156 -13.35 -17.98 2.43
C HIS A 156 -14.00 -17.52 3.74
N PHE A 157 -14.67 -16.36 3.73
CA PHE A 157 -15.45 -15.92 4.90
C PHE A 157 -16.68 -16.77 5.15
N GLU A 158 -17.30 -17.33 4.12
CA GLU A 158 -18.42 -18.26 4.26
C GLU A 158 -17.98 -19.60 4.85
N TYR A 159 -16.88 -20.17 4.34
CA TYR A 159 -16.40 -21.49 4.76
C TYR A 159 -15.62 -21.51 6.06
N SER A 160 -14.88 -20.46 6.36
CA SER A 160 -13.95 -20.40 7.49
C SER A 160 -13.86 -18.99 8.09
N GLY A 161 -15.00 -18.34 8.29
CA GLY A 161 -15.09 -16.94 8.69
C GLY A 161 -14.33 -16.59 9.98
N SER A 162 -14.27 -17.49 10.96
CA SER A 162 -13.50 -17.27 12.19
C SER A 162 -11.99 -17.19 11.91
N TYR A 163 -11.46 -18.04 11.04
CA TYR A 163 -10.04 -18.01 10.66
C TYR A 163 -9.73 -16.81 9.79
N ALA A 164 -10.62 -16.46 8.85
CA ALA A 164 -10.47 -15.28 8.01
C ALA A 164 -10.44 -13.98 8.85
N ARG A 165 -11.33 -13.87 9.86
CA ARG A 165 -11.34 -12.73 10.78
C ARG A 165 -10.09 -12.67 11.65
N ALA A 166 -9.62 -13.81 12.17
CA ALA A 166 -8.37 -13.86 12.94
C ALA A 166 -7.16 -13.45 12.06
N ALA A 167 -7.16 -13.84 10.78
CA ALA A 167 -6.13 -13.43 9.84
C ALA A 167 -6.15 -11.92 9.57
N LEU A 168 -7.32 -11.28 9.50
CA LEU A 168 -7.41 -9.81 9.39
C LEU A 168 -6.76 -9.08 10.56
N GLU A 169 -6.89 -9.59 11.80
CA GLU A 169 -6.20 -9.01 12.94
C GLU A 169 -4.67 -9.08 12.76
N VAL A 170 -4.14 -10.23 12.32
CA VAL A 170 -2.69 -10.40 12.05
C VAL A 170 -2.22 -9.47 10.92
N ILE A 171 -2.98 -9.37 9.84
CA ILE A 171 -2.65 -8.52 8.70
C ILE A 171 -2.72 -7.05 9.09
N SER A 172 -3.75 -6.65 9.83
CA SER A 172 -3.90 -5.27 10.31
C SER A 172 -2.75 -4.87 11.25
N GLU A 173 -2.39 -5.75 12.19
CA GLU A 173 -1.23 -5.53 13.06
C GLU A 173 0.07 -5.42 12.24
N THR A 174 0.22 -6.25 11.23
CA THR A 174 1.40 -6.18 10.34
C THR A 174 1.43 -4.85 9.59
N ASN A 175 0.29 -4.43 9.04
CA ASN A 175 0.19 -3.18 8.30
C ASN A 175 0.44 -1.96 9.20
N GLU A 176 -0.09 -1.95 10.43
CA GLU A 176 0.15 -0.92 11.43
C GLU A 176 1.63 -0.78 11.74
N ARG A 177 2.31 -1.89 12.09
CA ARG A 177 3.75 -1.92 12.34
C ARG A 177 4.58 -1.49 11.13
N LEU A 178 4.14 -1.87 9.92
CA LEU A 178 4.77 -1.46 8.67
C LEU A 178 4.64 0.06 8.46
N MET A 179 3.46 0.62 8.70
CA MET A 179 3.23 2.07 8.59
C MET A 179 4.07 2.84 9.61
N GLU A 180 4.15 2.37 10.85
CA GLU A 180 5.04 2.95 11.86
C GLU A 180 6.51 2.92 11.42
N ALA A 181 6.97 1.79 10.88
CA ALA A 181 8.34 1.65 10.39
C ALA A 181 8.64 2.58 9.19
N PHE A 182 7.68 2.81 8.30
CA PHE A 182 7.82 3.81 7.23
C PHE A 182 7.92 5.24 7.78
N VAL A 183 7.14 5.58 8.81
CA VAL A 183 7.26 6.88 9.49
C VAL A 183 8.64 7.04 10.12
N ASP A 184 9.15 6.00 10.80
CA ASP A 184 10.51 5.99 11.37
C ASP A 184 11.60 6.09 10.28
N ALA A 185 11.32 5.59 9.08
CA ALA A 185 12.16 5.73 7.89
C ALA A 185 12.06 7.11 7.22
N GLY A 186 11.24 8.04 7.74
CA GLY A 186 11.12 9.42 7.29
C GLY A 186 9.97 9.69 6.31
N ALA A 187 9.03 8.77 6.12
CA ALA A 187 7.86 9.01 5.28
C ALA A 187 7.07 10.23 5.77
N ALA A 188 6.73 11.14 4.87
CA ALA A 188 5.87 12.29 5.15
C ALA A 188 4.41 11.87 5.37
N GLY A 189 4.07 10.69 4.87
CA GLY A 189 2.77 10.06 4.97
C GLY A 189 2.63 8.92 3.97
N PHE A 190 1.40 8.63 3.59
CA PHE A 190 1.05 7.45 2.84
C PHE A 190 0.20 7.73 1.62
N PHE A 191 0.42 6.95 0.58
CA PHE A 191 -0.56 6.69 -0.46
C PHE A 191 -1.35 5.44 -0.04
N LEU A 192 -2.60 5.64 0.37
CA LEU A 192 -3.48 4.64 0.94
C LEU A 192 -4.38 4.06 -0.17
N GLY A 193 -4.10 2.84 -0.59
CA GLY A 193 -4.89 2.14 -1.60
C GLY A 193 -6.14 1.50 -0.99
N TYR A 194 -7.30 2.06 -1.31
CA TYR A 194 -8.62 1.52 -0.97
C TYR A 194 -9.33 1.12 -2.25
N GLN A 195 -9.56 -0.17 -2.41
CA GLN A 195 -10.21 -0.68 -3.61
C GLN A 195 -11.67 -0.99 -3.31
N CYS A 196 -12.55 -0.11 -3.74
CA CYS A 196 -13.97 -0.22 -3.46
C CYS A 196 -14.71 -1.29 -4.28
N GLY A 197 -14.08 -1.91 -5.27
CA GLY A 197 -14.75 -2.91 -6.11
C GLY A 197 -15.37 -4.06 -5.32
N MET A 198 -14.83 -4.37 -4.16
CA MET A 198 -15.37 -5.38 -3.26
C MET A 198 -16.49 -4.89 -2.35
N ALA A 199 -16.58 -3.60 -2.05
CA ALA A 199 -17.53 -3.07 -1.09
C ALA A 199 -18.99 -3.40 -1.46
N LYS A 200 -19.35 -3.28 -2.72
CA LYS A 200 -20.69 -3.61 -3.21
C LYS A 200 -21.05 -5.08 -3.06
N LEU A 201 -20.07 -5.97 -3.26
CA LEU A 201 -20.28 -7.43 -3.13
C LEU A 201 -20.35 -7.86 -1.66
N MET A 202 -19.60 -7.18 -0.78
CA MET A 202 -19.61 -7.44 0.66
C MET A 202 -20.91 -7.02 1.33
N GLY A 203 -21.53 -5.94 0.86
CA GLY A 203 -22.56 -5.21 1.60
C GLY A 203 -21.96 -4.36 2.74
N ARG A 204 -22.76 -3.40 3.25
CA ARG A 204 -22.29 -2.40 4.21
C ARG A 204 -21.78 -3.01 5.51
N ASP A 205 -22.50 -3.95 6.09
CA ASP A 205 -22.14 -4.53 7.40
C ASP A 205 -20.79 -5.25 7.34
N MET A 206 -20.57 -6.07 6.31
CA MET A 206 -19.30 -6.76 6.14
C MET A 206 -18.16 -5.79 5.80
N PHE A 207 -18.43 -4.74 5.01
CA PHE A 207 -17.46 -3.68 4.74
C PHE A 207 -17.02 -2.99 6.03
N ASP A 208 -17.97 -2.60 6.89
CA ASP A 208 -17.66 -1.93 8.17
C ASP A 208 -16.87 -2.86 9.11
N GLU A 209 -17.21 -4.15 9.15
CA GLU A 209 -16.54 -5.14 10.02
C GLU A 209 -15.15 -5.56 9.51
N CYS A 210 -15.01 -5.79 8.19
CA CYS A 210 -13.83 -6.48 7.64
C CYS A 210 -12.85 -5.55 6.90
N ALA A 211 -13.28 -4.35 6.49
CA ALA A 211 -12.43 -3.37 5.83
C ALA A 211 -12.28 -2.10 6.67
N ARG A 212 -13.35 -1.31 6.81
CA ARG A 212 -13.33 0.01 7.44
C ARG A 212 -12.77 0.00 8.86
N LYS A 213 -13.14 -0.96 9.69
CA LYS A 213 -12.63 -1.09 11.07
C LYS A 213 -11.11 -1.08 11.11
N TYR A 214 -10.47 -1.85 10.24
CA TYR A 214 -9.01 -2.00 10.19
C TYR A 214 -8.33 -0.81 9.51
N ASP A 215 -8.93 -0.26 8.46
CA ASP A 215 -8.44 0.95 7.81
C ASP A 215 -8.38 2.13 8.76
N VAL A 216 -9.44 2.33 9.54
CA VAL A 216 -9.49 3.38 10.57
C VAL A 216 -8.47 3.14 11.68
N SER A 217 -8.28 1.89 12.14
CA SER A 217 -7.26 1.55 13.13
C SER A 217 -5.86 1.90 12.63
N ASN A 218 -5.52 1.48 11.41
CA ASN A 218 -4.20 1.71 10.84
C ASN A 218 -3.92 3.22 10.63
N ILE A 219 -4.91 4.00 10.17
CA ILE A 219 -4.76 5.45 10.04
C ILE A 219 -4.56 6.10 11.42
N ASN A 220 -5.32 5.67 12.43
CA ASN A 220 -5.21 6.23 13.77
C ASN A 220 -3.82 6.02 14.40
N ALA A 221 -3.13 4.92 14.06
CA ALA A 221 -1.77 4.66 14.55
C ALA A 221 -0.74 5.69 14.06
N ILE A 222 -0.98 6.31 12.89
CA ILE A 222 0.02 7.20 12.26
C ILE A 222 -0.44 8.65 12.08
N LYS A 223 -1.70 8.99 12.28
CA LYS A 223 -2.28 10.30 11.94
C LYS A 223 -1.56 11.49 12.57
N ASP A 224 -1.07 11.33 13.81
CA ASP A 224 -0.40 12.38 14.54
C ASP A 224 1.11 12.48 14.22
N ARG A 225 1.63 11.54 13.43
CA ARG A 225 3.03 11.44 13.01
C ARG A 225 3.25 11.77 11.53
N THR A 226 2.15 11.94 10.78
CA THR A 226 2.19 12.24 9.34
C THR A 226 1.46 13.55 9.05
N TRP A 227 1.88 14.22 7.98
CA TRP A 227 1.27 15.50 7.60
C TRP A 227 0.70 15.49 6.17
N PHE A 228 1.02 14.45 5.38
CA PHE A 228 0.60 14.35 3.98
C PHE A 228 0.15 12.92 3.65
N ASN A 229 -1.12 12.62 3.83
CA ASN A 229 -1.72 11.35 3.44
C ASN A 229 -2.66 11.55 2.24
N MET A 230 -2.68 10.59 1.33
CA MET A 230 -3.50 10.59 0.14
C MET A 230 -4.28 9.28 0.05
N ALA A 231 -5.61 9.35 0.08
CA ALA A 231 -6.47 8.19 -0.16
C ALA A 231 -6.70 8.00 -1.67
N HIS A 232 -6.49 6.79 -2.14
CA HIS A 232 -6.79 6.36 -3.50
C HIS A 232 -7.95 5.35 -3.46
N ILE A 233 -9.14 5.85 -3.76
CA ILE A 233 -10.37 5.07 -3.77
C ILE A 233 -10.65 4.68 -5.22
N CYS A 234 -10.46 3.41 -5.56
CA CYS A 234 -10.54 2.94 -6.94
C CYS A 234 -11.36 1.65 -7.08
N HIS A 235 -11.63 1.26 -8.33
CA HIS A 235 -12.33 0.02 -8.71
C HIS A 235 -13.75 -0.16 -8.15
N GLY A 236 -14.41 0.92 -7.72
CA GLY A 236 -15.80 0.92 -7.23
C GLY A 236 -16.70 1.82 -8.03
N ASP A 237 -17.98 1.78 -7.73
CA ASP A 237 -18.93 2.78 -8.21
C ASP A 237 -19.09 3.94 -7.20
N ALA A 238 -19.70 5.03 -7.65
CA ALA A 238 -19.86 6.22 -6.80
C ALA A 238 -20.71 5.95 -5.54
N SER A 239 -21.59 4.94 -5.56
CA SER A 239 -22.47 4.60 -4.43
C SER A 239 -21.68 4.01 -3.26
N THR A 240 -20.63 3.24 -3.55
CA THR A 240 -19.78 2.63 -2.51
C THR A 240 -18.61 3.53 -2.11
N SER A 241 -18.21 4.48 -2.96
CA SER A 241 -17.14 5.44 -2.63
C SER A 241 -17.51 6.29 -1.41
N GLN A 242 -18.79 6.59 -1.19
CA GLN A 242 -19.26 7.35 -0.03
C GLN A 242 -18.95 6.64 1.28
N TRP A 243 -18.92 5.31 1.31
CA TRP A 243 -18.63 4.54 2.53
C TRP A 243 -17.24 4.79 3.13
N PHE A 244 -16.31 5.29 2.31
CA PHE A 244 -14.97 5.67 2.75
C PHE A 244 -14.90 7.10 3.31
N LEU A 245 -15.95 7.89 3.13
CA LEU A 245 -16.04 9.26 3.61
C LEU A 245 -16.80 9.37 4.94
N ASP A 246 -17.62 8.36 5.26
CA ASP A 246 -18.40 8.25 6.51
C ASP A 246 -17.51 7.79 7.68
#